data_0c8c92de9cb13f776dcb2c065e7c4783
#
_entry.id   0c8c92de9cb13f776dcb2c065e7c4783
#
_cell.length_a   1.000
_cell.length_b   1.000
_cell.length_c   1.000
_cell.angle_alpha   90.00
_cell.angle_beta   90.00
_cell.angle_gamma   90.00
#
_symmetry.space_group_name_H-M   'P 1'
#
loop_
_entity.id
_entity.type
_entity.pdbx_description
1 polymer ?
#
loop_
_entity_poly.entity_id
_entity_poly.type
_entity_poly.pdbx_seq_one_letter_code
_entity_poly.pdbx_strand_id
1 'polypeptide(L)'
;MENRTRGQGASSKSNGGQVGETCPPPACGRGAEVCVALGFPDRVARRRDPSGETWASVGGRGFKLDPTSPLARSEWLAVADTQGSAAGARILSAVAIDQVTVETLFADRIESRRTVTFDSTTGSIQTLRERRLGAIRLSSGPDSGAEPDAILAALIEGVREHGLALLPCSDGAQALRDRAAYAGVPLDYETLLDRADEWLAPLLTGKRRLDAIAPGALAEALRNLLGWDAMQTINRLAPPDFTSPAGSTHAIDYAAEGGPRVELRVQALFGLAVHPTIGEARVPLVLSLTSPAGRPIQTTRDLPGFWAGSWTAVAKEMRGRYPKHPWPDDPAAASATLRTKKADARAAGSR
;
A
#
# COMPACT_ATOMS: atom_id res chain seq x y z
N MET A 1 -40.72 -56.23 8.78
CA MET A 1 -41.99 -55.87 9.48
C MET A 1 -42.43 -54.60 8.81
N GLU A 2 -43.24 -54.70 7.72
CA GLU A 2 -44.70 -54.69 7.71
C GLU A 2 -45.29 -53.47 8.38
N ASN A 3 -46.06 -52.61 7.75
CA ASN A 3 -47.30 -52.80 6.93
C ASN A 3 -47.66 -51.44 6.31
N ARG A 4 -47.92 -51.24 5.05
CA ARG A 4 -49.15 -51.36 4.24
C ARG A 4 -50.44 -50.82 4.89
N THR A 5 -51.03 -49.78 4.24
CA THR A 5 -52.37 -49.81 3.57
C THR A 5 -52.64 -48.38 3.02
N ARG A 6 -52.88 -48.20 1.75
CA ARG A 6 -54.04 -48.37 0.83
C ARG A 6 -55.29 -47.57 1.17
N GLY A 7 -55.74 -46.81 0.15
CA GLY A 7 -57.11 -46.32 -0.10
C GLY A 7 -57.03 -45.10 -1.05
N GLN A 8 -57.16 -45.25 -2.34
CA GLN A 8 -58.34 -45.16 -3.21
C GLN A 8 -59.18 -43.91 -2.88
N GLY A 9 -59.50 -42.99 -3.74
CA GLY A 9 -59.63 -42.84 -5.16
C GLY A 9 -60.81 -41.93 -5.38
N ALA A 10 -60.75 -40.97 -6.26
CA ALA A 10 -61.90 -40.58 -7.06
C ALA A 10 -61.52 -39.43 -8.02
N SER A 11 -61.76 -39.70 -9.25
CA SER A 11 -61.79 -38.88 -10.42
C SER A 11 -62.87 -37.81 -10.39
N SER A 12 -62.56 -36.57 -10.86
CA SER A 12 -63.50 -35.88 -11.76
C SER A 12 -62.82 -34.67 -12.45
N LYS A 13 -62.74 -34.74 -13.75
CA LYS A 13 -63.03 -33.77 -14.81
C LYS A 13 -62.43 -32.37 -14.79
N SER A 14 -61.51 -32.20 -15.73
CA SER A 14 -61.41 -31.14 -16.73
C SER A 14 -62.26 -29.89 -16.55
N ASN A 15 -61.63 -28.75 -16.43
CA ASN A 15 -62.07 -27.60 -17.20
C ASN A 15 -60.85 -26.73 -17.55
N GLY A 16 -60.64 -26.61 -18.87
CA GLY A 16 -59.64 -25.72 -19.42
C GLY A 16 -60.03 -24.26 -19.18
N GLY A 17 -59.15 -23.57 -18.51
CA GLY A 17 -59.13 -22.15 -18.44
C GLY A 17 -57.74 -21.68 -18.80
N GLN A 18 -57.55 -21.26 -20.06
CA GLN A 18 -56.41 -20.45 -20.46
C GLN A 18 -56.41 -19.22 -19.55
N VAL A 19 -55.55 -19.21 -18.56
CA VAL A 19 -55.18 -17.97 -17.89
C VAL A 19 -54.23 -17.29 -18.86
N GLY A 20 -54.78 -16.38 -19.66
CA GLY A 20 -53.99 -15.41 -20.40
C GLY A 20 -53.04 -14.75 -19.43
N GLU A 21 -51.73 -14.80 -19.75
CA GLU A 21 -50.75 -13.89 -19.18
C GLU A 21 -51.26 -12.48 -19.46
N THR A 22 -51.97 -11.92 -18.52
CA THR A 22 -52.19 -10.49 -18.47
C THR A 22 -50.84 -9.83 -18.13
N CYS A 23 -50.14 -9.42 -19.20
CA CYS A 23 -49.16 -8.37 -19.11
C CYS A 23 -49.76 -7.31 -18.20
N PRO A 24 -49.09 -6.90 -17.09
CA PRO A 24 -49.59 -5.83 -16.23
C PRO A 24 -49.85 -4.64 -17.15
N PRO A 25 -51.01 -3.96 -17.05
CA PRO A 25 -51.29 -2.82 -17.90
C PRO A 25 -50.18 -1.82 -17.68
N PRO A 26 -49.62 -1.19 -18.76
CA PRO A 26 -48.76 -0.04 -18.61
C PRO A 26 -49.56 0.91 -17.71
N ALA A 27 -48.89 1.42 -16.63
CA ALA A 27 -49.52 2.31 -15.63
C ALA A 27 -50.21 3.46 -16.41
N CYS A 28 -51.45 3.30 -16.71
CA CYS A 28 -52.30 4.22 -17.44
C CYS A 28 -52.61 5.38 -16.48
N GLY A 29 -51.75 6.38 -16.45
CA GLY A 29 -51.83 7.53 -15.57
C GLY A 29 -50.55 8.38 -15.58
N ARG A 30 -49.48 7.93 -16.23
CA ARG A 30 -48.28 8.74 -16.46
C ARG A 30 -48.43 9.41 -17.81
N GLY A 31 -48.61 10.72 -17.75
CA GLY A 31 -49.07 11.53 -18.84
C GLY A 31 -48.06 11.94 -19.89
N ALA A 32 -48.13 13.16 -20.34
CA ALA A 32 -47.36 13.70 -21.45
C ALA A 32 -45.82 13.60 -21.27
N GLU A 33 -45.34 13.59 -20.01
CA GLU A 33 -43.93 13.52 -19.67
C GLU A 33 -43.26 12.22 -20.18
N VAL A 34 -43.93 11.08 -20.04
CA VAL A 34 -43.41 9.77 -20.53
C VAL A 34 -43.42 9.75 -22.06
N CYS A 35 -44.50 10.19 -22.69
CA CYS A 35 -44.61 10.21 -24.14
C CYS A 35 -43.51 11.12 -24.77
N VAL A 36 -43.29 12.29 -24.20
CA VAL A 36 -42.27 13.22 -24.70
C VAL A 36 -40.86 12.66 -24.45
N ALA A 37 -40.59 12.09 -23.27
CA ALA A 37 -39.31 11.49 -22.95
C ALA A 37 -38.94 10.32 -23.88
N LEU A 38 -39.92 9.43 -24.17
CA LEU A 38 -39.73 8.31 -25.11
C LEU A 38 -39.63 8.76 -26.57
N GLY A 39 -40.36 9.81 -26.97
CA GLY A 39 -40.29 10.36 -28.30
C GLY A 39 -39.00 11.11 -28.61
N PHE A 40 -38.41 11.73 -27.58
CA PHE A 40 -37.20 12.53 -27.70
C PHE A 40 -36.19 12.21 -26.58
N PRO A 41 -35.69 10.98 -26.50
CA PRO A 41 -34.87 10.51 -25.39
C PRO A 41 -33.58 11.35 -25.18
N ASP A 42 -32.95 11.83 -26.25
CA ASP A 42 -31.74 12.64 -26.19
C ASP A 42 -31.99 14.10 -25.76
N ARG A 43 -33.27 14.53 -25.69
CA ARG A 43 -33.70 15.84 -25.24
C ARG A 43 -34.18 15.85 -23.78
N VAL A 44 -34.22 14.69 -23.09
CA VAL A 44 -34.39 14.70 -21.64
C VAL A 44 -33.25 15.49 -21.02
N ALA A 45 -33.58 16.46 -20.17
CA ALA A 45 -32.61 17.42 -19.68
C ALA A 45 -32.65 17.60 -18.17
N ARG A 46 -31.51 17.79 -17.56
CA ARG A 46 -31.34 18.08 -16.13
C ARG A 46 -30.90 19.54 -15.95
N ARG A 47 -31.45 20.20 -14.96
CA ARG A 47 -31.07 21.56 -14.56
C ARG A 47 -29.59 21.61 -14.14
N ARG A 48 -28.86 22.64 -14.63
CA ARG A 48 -27.46 22.89 -14.27
C ARG A 48 -27.26 23.91 -13.18
N ASP A 49 -28.15 24.84 -13.06
CA ASP A 49 -28.03 25.96 -12.12
C ASP A 49 -29.33 26.15 -11.29
N PRO A 50 -29.24 26.79 -10.12
CA PRO A 50 -30.40 27.01 -9.23
C PRO A 50 -31.47 27.90 -9.84
N SER A 51 -31.13 28.78 -10.80
CA SER A 51 -32.11 29.69 -11.43
C SER A 51 -33.01 28.95 -12.42
N GLY A 52 -32.57 27.76 -12.91
CA GLY A 52 -33.30 27.02 -13.92
C GLY A 52 -33.18 27.59 -15.33
N GLU A 53 -32.24 28.49 -15.55
CA GLU A 53 -31.97 29.05 -16.89
C GLU A 53 -31.26 28.05 -17.80
N THR A 54 -30.26 27.28 -17.25
CA THR A 54 -29.42 26.39 -18.04
C THR A 54 -29.67 24.91 -17.75
N TRP A 55 -29.74 24.12 -18.82
CA TRP A 55 -30.09 22.71 -18.79
C TRP A 55 -29.10 21.89 -19.62
N ALA A 56 -28.77 20.69 -19.14
CA ALA A 56 -27.97 19.72 -19.89
C ALA A 56 -28.87 18.60 -20.38
N SER A 57 -28.80 18.28 -21.65
CA SER A 57 -29.56 17.14 -22.19
C SER A 57 -28.76 15.84 -22.15
N VAL A 58 -29.46 14.72 -22.20
CA VAL A 58 -28.92 13.37 -22.33
C VAL A 58 -28.01 13.26 -23.56
N GLY A 59 -28.40 13.89 -24.68
CA GLY A 59 -27.61 13.93 -25.90
C GLY A 59 -26.43 14.90 -25.89
N GLY A 60 -26.11 15.54 -24.74
CA GLY A 60 -24.95 16.42 -24.57
C GLY A 60 -25.16 17.88 -25.00
N ARG A 61 -26.38 18.24 -25.44
CA ARG A 61 -26.69 19.64 -25.83
C ARG A 61 -27.05 20.46 -24.60
N GLY A 62 -26.65 21.73 -24.61
CA GLY A 62 -27.12 22.72 -23.62
C GLY A 62 -28.42 23.35 -24.06
N PHE A 63 -29.39 23.50 -23.18
CA PHE A 63 -30.61 24.23 -23.41
C PHE A 63 -30.73 25.46 -22.51
N LYS A 64 -31.53 26.43 -22.89
CA LYS A 64 -31.91 27.60 -22.12
C LYS A 64 -33.42 27.64 -21.91
N LEU A 65 -33.86 27.96 -20.72
CA LEU A 65 -35.25 28.21 -20.37
C LEU A 65 -35.35 29.57 -19.70
N ASP A 66 -36.48 30.26 -19.92
CA ASP A 66 -36.75 31.49 -19.19
C ASP A 66 -36.88 31.22 -17.70
N PRO A 67 -36.10 31.88 -16.83
CA PRO A 67 -36.14 31.65 -15.39
C PRO A 67 -37.53 31.98 -14.75
N THR A 68 -38.34 32.74 -15.44
CA THR A 68 -39.73 33.06 -14.97
C THR A 68 -40.71 31.93 -15.27
N SER A 69 -40.33 30.97 -16.10
CA SER A 69 -41.15 29.79 -16.40
C SER A 69 -41.39 28.94 -15.14
N PRO A 70 -42.61 28.44 -14.92
CA PRO A 70 -42.89 27.49 -13.84
C PRO A 70 -42.00 26.23 -13.88
N LEU A 71 -41.55 25.83 -15.09
CA LEU A 71 -40.68 24.67 -15.32
C LEU A 71 -39.24 24.88 -14.84
N ALA A 72 -38.81 26.14 -14.65
CA ALA A 72 -37.47 26.45 -14.15
C ALA A 72 -37.19 25.88 -12.74
N ARG A 73 -38.26 25.60 -11.96
CA ARG A 73 -38.16 24.98 -10.63
C ARG A 73 -37.96 23.46 -10.66
N SER A 74 -38.27 22.83 -11.79
CA SER A 74 -38.12 21.37 -11.94
C SER A 74 -36.64 20.98 -11.96
N GLU A 75 -36.32 19.75 -11.55
CA GLU A 75 -34.99 19.22 -11.67
C GLU A 75 -34.75 18.61 -13.07
N TRP A 76 -35.77 17.99 -13.64
CA TRP A 76 -35.72 17.34 -14.95
C TRP A 76 -36.86 17.81 -15.85
N LEU A 77 -36.60 17.87 -17.14
CA LEU A 77 -37.55 18.17 -18.19
C LEU A 77 -37.44 17.16 -19.32
N ALA A 78 -38.59 16.72 -19.83
CA ALA A 78 -38.69 16.09 -21.16
C ALA A 78 -39.00 17.21 -22.17
N VAL A 79 -38.08 17.52 -23.06
CA VAL A 79 -38.15 18.65 -23.98
C VAL A 79 -38.66 18.18 -25.34
N ALA A 80 -39.81 18.70 -25.74
CA ALA A 80 -40.44 18.35 -27.00
C ALA A 80 -39.89 19.21 -28.18
N ASP A 81 -39.75 20.54 -27.94
CA ASP A 81 -39.34 21.46 -29.01
C ASP A 81 -38.32 22.48 -28.50
N THR A 82 -37.38 22.82 -29.43
CA THR A 82 -36.29 23.76 -29.16
C THR A 82 -36.00 24.63 -30.39
N GLN A 83 -35.63 25.87 -30.17
CA GLN A 83 -35.22 26.80 -31.19
C GLN A 83 -33.76 27.26 -31.00
N GLY A 84 -32.97 27.23 -32.07
CA GLY A 84 -31.58 27.72 -32.07
C GLY A 84 -30.53 26.65 -32.28
N SER A 85 -29.25 27.04 -32.11
CA SER A 85 -28.10 26.17 -32.36
C SER A 85 -27.86 25.18 -31.19
N ALA A 86 -26.96 24.19 -31.44
CA ALA A 86 -26.65 23.12 -30.50
C ALA A 86 -26.16 23.59 -29.09
N ALA A 87 -25.54 24.74 -29.01
CA ALA A 87 -25.07 25.31 -27.73
C ALA A 87 -26.02 26.40 -27.24
N GLY A 88 -26.94 26.05 -26.36
CA GLY A 88 -27.86 27.01 -25.76
C GLY A 88 -29.16 27.22 -26.50
N ALA A 89 -29.67 26.20 -27.20
CA ALA A 89 -30.98 26.25 -27.84
C ALA A 89 -32.08 26.57 -26.82
N ARG A 90 -33.01 27.49 -27.16
CA ARG A 90 -34.11 27.86 -26.28
C ARG A 90 -35.17 26.76 -26.29
N ILE A 91 -35.61 26.36 -25.10
CA ILE A 91 -36.75 25.45 -24.94
C ILE A 91 -38.04 26.21 -25.30
N LEU A 92 -38.79 25.69 -26.25
CA LEU A 92 -40.09 26.21 -26.67
C LEU A 92 -41.23 25.41 -25.99
N SER A 93 -41.08 24.10 -25.88
CA SER A 93 -42.07 23.22 -25.29
C SER A 93 -41.36 22.09 -24.49
N ALA A 94 -41.77 21.91 -23.25
CA ALA A 94 -41.27 20.85 -22.38
C ALA A 94 -42.31 20.51 -21.32
N VAL A 95 -42.14 19.38 -20.65
CA VAL A 95 -42.91 18.93 -19.51
C VAL A 95 -41.95 18.49 -18.40
N ALA A 96 -42.33 18.79 -17.14
CA ALA A 96 -41.60 18.33 -15.97
C ALA A 96 -41.68 16.80 -15.87
N ILE A 97 -40.54 16.17 -15.53
CA ILE A 97 -40.46 14.73 -15.28
C ILE A 97 -39.61 14.52 -14.01
N ASP A 98 -39.93 13.51 -13.22
CA ASP A 98 -39.13 13.21 -12.03
C ASP A 98 -37.99 12.25 -12.33
N GLN A 99 -36.93 12.28 -11.49
CA GLN A 99 -35.74 11.48 -11.68
C GLN A 99 -36.03 9.96 -11.68
N VAL A 100 -36.95 9.50 -10.83
CA VAL A 100 -37.27 8.06 -10.72
C VAL A 100 -37.90 7.58 -12.01
N THR A 101 -38.78 8.38 -12.61
CA THR A 101 -39.39 8.08 -13.91
C THR A 101 -38.33 8.06 -15.00
N VAL A 102 -37.40 9.03 -15.05
CA VAL A 102 -36.27 9.03 -16.01
C VAL A 102 -35.42 7.79 -15.84
N GLU A 103 -35.01 7.45 -14.63
CA GLU A 103 -34.18 6.27 -14.36
C GLU A 103 -34.90 4.96 -14.70
N THR A 104 -36.21 4.89 -14.51
CA THR A 104 -37.03 3.73 -14.88
C THR A 104 -37.17 3.56 -16.39
N LEU A 105 -37.48 4.66 -17.10
CA LEU A 105 -37.65 4.63 -18.55
C LEU A 105 -36.38 4.33 -19.33
N PHE A 106 -35.24 4.75 -18.79
CA PHE A 106 -33.96 4.63 -19.48
C PHE A 106 -32.98 3.70 -18.74
N ALA A 107 -33.48 2.76 -17.94
CA ALA A 107 -32.66 1.83 -17.15
C ALA A 107 -31.58 1.15 -17.98
N ASP A 108 -31.92 0.69 -19.19
CA ASP A 108 -31.01 0.02 -20.12
C ASP A 108 -29.95 0.96 -20.74
N ARG A 109 -30.14 2.27 -20.67
CA ARG A 109 -29.22 3.30 -21.16
C ARG A 109 -28.34 3.90 -20.07
N ILE A 110 -28.57 3.52 -18.81
CA ILE A 110 -27.78 4.00 -17.69
C ILE A 110 -26.48 3.22 -17.61
N GLU A 111 -25.38 3.88 -17.87
CA GLU A 111 -24.04 3.34 -17.73
C GLU A 111 -23.54 3.53 -16.29
N SER A 112 -22.94 2.47 -15.74
CA SER A 112 -22.24 2.51 -14.45
C SER A 112 -20.75 2.37 -14.70
N ARG A 113 -20.00 3.44 -14.48
CA ARG A 113 -18.54 3.46 -14.59
C ARG A 113 -17.93 3.38 -13.20
N ARG A 114 -17.00 2.45 -13.03
CA ARG A 114 -16.15 2.33 -11.85
C ARG A 114 -14.76 2.82 -12.19
N THR A 115 -14.18 3.58 -11.28
CA THR A 115 -12.81 4.08 -11.39
C THR A 115 -12.07 3.72 -10.12
N VAL A 116 -10.91 3.10 -10.28
CA VAL A 116 -9.97 2.79 -9.20
C VAL A 116 -8.74 3.66 -9.44
N THR A 117 -8.40 4.53 -8.50
CA THR A 117 -7.28 5.48 -8.63
C THR A 117 -6.38 5.37 -7.42
N PHE A 118 -5.08 5.29 -7.65
CA PHE A 118 -4.07 5.37 -6.60
C PHE A 118 -3.79 6.84 -6.26
N ASP A 119 -3.79 7.15 -4.97
CA ASP A 119 -3.39 8.45 -4.43
C ASP A 119 -1.99 8.31 -3.81
N SER A 120 -0.99 8.86 -4.49
CA SER A 120 0.41 8.79 -4.07
C SER A 120 0.70 9.58 -2.79
N THR A 121 -0.11 10.58 -2.45
CA THR A 121 0.06 11.39 -1.23
C THR A 121 -0.29 10.58 0.02
N THR A 122 -1.34 9.76 -0.07
CA THR A 122 -1.83 8.96 1.06
C THR A 122 -1.43 7.48 0.97
N GLY A 123 -0.85 7.05 -0.15
CA GLY A 123 -0.53 5.65 -0.43
C GLY A 123 -1.76 4.75 -0.44
N SER A 124 -2.92 5.27 -0.88
CA SER A 124 -4.19 4.58 -0.77
C SER A 124 -4.98 4.56 -2.07
N ILE A 125 -5.93 3.61 -2.17
CA ILE A 125 -6.83 3.51 -3.30
C ILE A 125 -8.12 4.27 -3.03
N GLN A 126 -8.47 5.13 -3.98
CA GLN A 126 -9.78 5.76 -4.08
C GLN A 126 -10.60 5.02 -5.13
N THR A 127 -11.81 4.64 -4.76
CA THR A 127 -12.75 3.97 -5.66
C THR A 127 -13.98 4.82 -5.84
N LEU A 128 -14.35 5.09 -7.08
CA LEU A 128 -15.49 5.92 -7.44
C LEU A 128 -16.43 5.14 -8.35
N ARG A 129 -17.71 5.18 -8.03
CA ARG A 129 -18.78 4.71 -8.90
C ARG A 129 -19.58 5.90 -9.41
N GLU A 130 -19.64 6.03 -10.72
CA GLU A 130 -20.43 7.05 -11.40
C GLU A 130 -21.54 6.38 -12.22
N ARG A 131 -22.77 6.89 -12.09
CA ARG A 131 -23.89 6.49 -12.95
C ARG A 131 -24.20 7.64 -13.89
N ARG A 132 -24.34 7.33 -15.17
CA ARG A 132 -24.60 8.31 -16.22
C ARG A 132 -25.75 7.88 -17.12
N LEU A 133 -26.53 8.85 -17.55
CA LEU A 133 -27.45 8.70 -18.67
C LEU A 133 -26.98 9.62 -19.79
N GLY A 134 -26.31 9.06 -20.79
CA GLY A 134 -25.63 9.82 -21.82
C GLY A 134 -24.67 10.87 -21.24
N ALA A 135 -24.84 12.15 -21.57
CA ALA A 135 -24.01 13.24 -21.05
C ALA A 135 -24.31 13.64 -19.60
N ILE A 136 -25.41 13.17 -19.00
CA ILE A 136 -25.83 13.56 -17.66
C ILE A 136 -25.30 12.58 -16.61
N ARG A 137 -24.58 13.10 -15.60
CA ARG A 137 -24.19 12.36 -14.40
C ARG A 137 -25.36 12.29 -13.43
N LEU A 138 -25.88 11.08 -13.21
CA LEU A 138 -26.98 10.83 -12.26
C LEU A 138 -26.52 10.84 -10.82
N SER A 139 -25.44 10.10 -10.56
CA SER A 139 -24.82 10.01 -9.24
C SER A 139 -23.32 9.79 -9.35
N SER A 140 -22.58 10.19 -8.33
CA SER A 140 -21.15 9.90 -8.16
C SER A 140 -20.88 9.74 -6.67
N GLY A 141 -20.16 8.70 -6.28
CA GLY A 141 -19.84 8.46 -4.88
C GLY A 141 -18.82 7.32 -4.71
N PRO A 142 -18.32 7.11 -3.47
CA PRO A 142 -17.41 6.03 -3.17
C PRO A 142 -17.98 4.67 -3.60
N ASP A 143 -17.16 3.82 -4.20
CA ASP A 143 -17.54 2.46 -4.60
C ASP A 143 -16.97 1.43 -3.62
N SER A 144 -17.82 0.87 -2.76
CA SER A 144 -17.45 -0.22 -1.87
C SER A 144 -17.34 -1.58 -2.58
N GLY A 145 -17.89 -1.69 -3.80
CA GLY A 145 -17.92 -2.91 -4.59
C GLY A 145 -16.87 -2.96 -5.70
N ALA A 146 -15.78 -2.19 -5.57
CA ALA A 146 -14.67 -2.31 -6.52
C ALA A 146 -13.99 -3.67 -6.39
N GLU A 147 -13.65 -4.26 -7.53
CA GLU A 147 -13.06 -5.61 -7.61
C GLU A 147 -11.70 -5.65 -6.88
N PRO A 148 -11.46 -6.67 -6.03
CA PRO A 148 -10.21 -6.80 -5.28
C PRO A 148 -8.96 -6.80 -6.16
N ASP A 149 -9.03 -7.47 -7.32
CA ASP A 149 -7.91 -7.56 -8.26
C ASP A 149 -7.59 -6.20 -8.89
N ALA A 150 -8.60 -5.39 -9.19
CA ALA A 150 -8.40 -4.04 -9.70
C ALA A 150 -7.76 -3.12 -8.65
N ILE A 151 -8.10 -3.29 -7.37
CA ILE A 151 -7.49 -2.57 -6.26
C ILE A 151 -6.03 -2.97 -6.11
N LEU A 152 -5.74 -4.28 -6.12
CA LEU A 152 -4.39 -4.82 -6.01
C LEU A 152 -3.51 -4.32 -7.16
N ALA A 153 -3.99 -4.43 -8.39
CA ALA A 153 -3.28 -3.95 -9.58
C ALA A 153 -2.96 -2.44 -9.48
N ALA A 154 -3.93 -1.64 -9.04
CA ALA A 154 -3.72 -0.20 -8.88
C ALA A 154 -2.73 0.15 -7.76
N LEU A 155 -2.66 -0.63 -6.67
CA LEU A 155 -1.64 -0.46 -5.63
C LEU A 155 -0.24 -0.78 -6.16
N ILE A 156 -0.07 -1.89 -6.89
CA ILE A 156 1.22 -2.30 -7.45
C ILE A 156 1.67 -1.29 -8.50
N GLU A 157 0.78 -0.87 -9.40
CA GLU A 157 1.11 0.13 -10.42
C GLU A 157 1.46 1.49 -9.79
N GLY A 158 0.75 1.89 -8.73
CA GLY A 158 1.09 3.07 -7.96
C GLY A 158 2.50 3.02 -7.37
N VAL A 159 2.95 1.85 -6.89
CA VAL A 159 4.34 1.67 -6.42
C VAL A 159 5.33 1.68 -7.58
N ARG A 160 4.99 1.10 -8.74
CA ARG A 160 5.84 1.16 -9.94
C ARG A 160 6.04 2.59 -10.43
N GLU A 161 4.98 3.37 -10.47
CA GLU A 161 5.00 4.75 -10.97
C GLU A 161 5.69 5.72 -10.00
N HIS A 162 5.43 5.59 -8.69
CA HIS A 162 5.87 6.55 -7.67
C HIS A 162 7.03 6.04 -6.81
N GLY A 163 7.39 4.76 -6.92
CA GLY A 163 8.59 4.17 -6.35
C GLY A 163 8.41 3.50 -4.99
N LEU A 164 9.45 2.72 -4.62
CA LEU A 164 9.48 1.94 -3.38
C LEU A 164 9.51 2.79 -2.10
N ALA A 165 9.80 4.08 -2.20
CA ALA A 165 9.83 5.00 -1.05
C ALA A 165 8.46 5.17 -0.38
N LEU A 166 7.37 4.85 -1.09
CA LEU A 166 6.01 4.84 -0.55
C LEU A 166 5.75 3.68 0.42
N LEU A 167 6.57 2.63 0.37
CA LEU A 167 6.40 1.46 1.21
C LEU A 167 6.95 1.72 2.62
N PRO A 168 6.34 1.15 3.68
CA PRO A 168 6.82 1.27 5.05
C PRO A 168 8.09 0.41 5.24
N CYS A 169 9.22 0.86 4.66
CA CYS A 169 10.48 0.16 4.72
C CYS A 169 10.98 0.09 6.17
N SER A 170 11.22 -1.12 6.66
CA SER A 170 11.85 -1.34 7.96
C SER A 170 13.38 -1.35 7.83
N ASP A 171 14.09 -1.03 8.93
CA ASP A 171 15.55 -1.14 8.99
C ASP A 171 16.05 -2.50 8.54
N GLY A 172 15.29 -3.57 8.86
CA GLY A 172 15.64 -4.93 8.44
C GLY A 172 15.53 -5.19 6.94
N ALA A 173 14.59 -4.54 6.25
CA ALA A 173 14.46 -4.63 4.80
C ALA A 173 15.59 -3.85 4.11
N GLN A 174 15.93 -2.67 4.62
CA GLN A 174 17.04 -1.86 4.12
C GLN A 174 18.38 -2.59 4.34
N ALA A 175 18.64 -3.08 5.54
CA ALA A 175 19.85 -3.84 5.85
C ALA A 175 20.01 -5.09 4.96
N LEU A 176 18.90 -5.78 4.62
CA LEU A 176 18.96 -6.91 3.68
C LEU A 176 19.36 -6.46 2.28
N ARG A 177 18.83 -5.35 1.78
CA ARG A 177 19.20 -4.79 0.48
C ARG A 177 20.67 -4.38 0.42
N ASP A 178 21.16 -3.72 1.47
CA ASP A 178 22.56 -3.29 1.56
C ASP A 178 23.52 -4.50 1.58
N ARG A 179 23.14 -5.56 2.29
CA ARG A 179 23.88 -6.84 2.31
C ARG A 179 23.85 -7.54 0.95
N ALA A 180 22.68 -7.55 0.29
CA ALA A 180 22.55 -8.14 -1.05
C ALA A 180 23.42 -7.39 -2.06
N ALA A 181 23.39 -6.07 -2.06
CA ALA A 181 24.22 -5.22 -2.91
C ALA A 181 25.73 -5.48 -2.68
N TYR A 182 26.15 -5.55 -1.41
CA TYR A 182 27.53 -5.90 -1.05
C TYR A 182 27.94 -7.29 -1.51
N ALA A 183 27.05 -8.26 -1.44
CA ALA A 183 27.28 -9.65 -1.88
C ALA A 183 27.16 -9.84 -3.41
N GLY A 184 26.81 -8.79 -4.17
CA GLY A 184 26.58 -8.86 -5.62
C GLY A 184 25.33 -9.64 -6.00
N VAL A 185 24.36 -9.76 -5.09
CA VAL A 185 23.06 -10.41 -5.34
C VAL A 185 22.04 -9.34 -5.75
N PRO A 186 21.36 -9.48 -6.92
CA PRO A 186 20.45 -8.46 -7.41
C PRO A 186 19.23 -8.34 -6.52
N LEU A 187 19.11 -7.21 -5.85
CA LEU A 187 17.98 -6.76 -5.03
C LEU A 187 17.89 -5.22 -5.07
N ASP A 188 18.31 -4.66 -6.19
CA ASP A 188 18.26 -3.22 -6.43
C ASP A 188 16.83 -2.75 -6.71
N TYR A 189 16.71 -1.44 -6.87
CA TYR A 189 15.43 -0.78 -7.05
C TYR A 189 14.68 -1.25 -8.31
N GLU A 190 15.40 -1.39 -9.42
CA GLU A 190 14.85 -1.79 -10.72
C GLU A 190 14.35 -3.24 -10.67
N THR A 191 15.19 -4.16 -10.18
CA THR A 191 14.82 -5.56 -9.98
C THR A 191 13.57 -5.73 -9.12
N LEU A 192 13.43 -4.94 -8.05
CA LEU A 192 12.28 -5.00 -7.16
C LEU A 192 10.99 -4.47 -7.81
N LEU A 193 11.08 -3.42 -8.62
CA LEU A 193 9.92 -2.90 -9.35
C LEU A 193 9.47 -3.86 -10.45
N ASP A 194 10.40 -4.44 -11.19
CA ASP A 194 10.09 -5.42 -12.25
C ASP A 194 9.38 -6.65 -11.69
N ARG A 195 9.81 -7.10 -10.52
CA ARG A 195 9.24 -8.29 -9.85
C ARG A 195 8.17 -7.97 -8.80
N ALA A 196 7.58 -6.78 -8.83
CA ALA A 196 6.63 -6.33 -7.81
C ALA A 196 5.43 -7.29 -7.64
N ASP A 197 4.96 -7.91 -8.71
CA ASP A 197 3.86 -8.88 -8.63
C ASP A 197 4.23 -10.13 -7.82
N GLU A 198 5.50 -10.52 -7.79
CA GLU A 198 5.92 -11.72 -7.08
C GLU A 198 6.00 -11.52 -5.56
N TRP A 199 6.54 -10.40 -5.12
CA TRP A 199 6.84 -10.19 -3.70
C TRP A 199 5.89 -9.23 -3.00
N LEU A 200 5.32 -8.24 -3.73
CA LEU A 200 4.47 -7.20 -3.16
C LEU A 200 2.99 -7.58 -3.20
N ALA A 201 2.52 -8.28 -4.23
CA ALA A 201 1.12 -8.66 -4.36
C ALA A 201 0.60 -9.48 -3.16
N PRO A 202 1.33 -10.50 -2.62
CA PRO A 202 0.87 -11.22 -1.44
C PRO A 202 0.70 -10.33 -0.20
N LEU A 203 1.52 -9.27 -0.07
CA LEU A 203 1.45 -8.32 1.03
C LEU A 203 0.26 -7.37 0.92
N LEU A 204 -0.20 -7.08 -0.30
CA LEU A 204 -1.25 -6.11 -0.60
C LEU A 204 -2.62 -6.74 -0.80
N THR A 205 -2.71 -8.07 -0.93
CA THR A 205 -3.99 -8.78 -1.09
C THR A 205 -4.96 -8.40 0.02
N GLY A 206 -6.16 -7.95 -0.36
CA GLY A 206 -7.21 -7.49 0.54
C GLY A 206 -6.97 -6.14 1.23
N LYS A 207 -5.90 -5.43 0.89
CA LYS A 207 -5.60 -4.09 1.41
C LYS A 207 -6.00 -3.01 0.41
N ARG A 208 -6.19 -1.81 0.94
CA ARG A 208 -6.50 -0.60 0.15
C ARG A 208 -5.48 0.52 0.38
N ARG A 209 -4.44 0.26 1.19
CA ARG A 209 -3.42 1.24 1.59
C ARG A 209 -2.08 0.55 1.77
N LEU A 210 -1.00 1.22 1.40
CA LEU A 210 0.37 0.70 1.55
C LEU A 210 0.80 0.62 3.03
N ASP A 211 0.37 1.55 3.86
CA ASP A 211 0.67 1.57 5.31
C ASP A 211 -0.02 0.45 6.11
N ALA A 212 -0.94 -0.29 5.49
CA ALA A 212 -1.53 -1.49 6.07
C ALA A 212 -0.61 -2.73 6.00
N ILE A 213 0.58 -2.62 5.38
CA ILE A 213 1.61 -3.67 5.40
C ILE A 213 2.15 -3.78 6.82
N ALA A 214 2.15 -4.99 7.37
CA ALA A 214 2.63 -5.22 8.73
C ALA A 214 4.13 -4.92 8.87
N PRO A 215 4.59 -4.38 10.02
CA PRO A 215 6.00 -4.18 10.29
C PRO A 215 6.82 -5.46 10.08
N GLY A 216 7.92 -5.37 9.35
CA GLY A 216 8.78 -6.52 9.05
C GLY A 216 8.33 -7.40 7.87
N ALA A 217 7.07 -7.31 7.43
CA ALA A 217 6.57 -8.13 6.33
C ALA A 217 7.32 -7.90 5.01
N LEU A 218 7.79 -6.68 4.76
CA LEU A 218 8.64 -6.37 3.59
C LEU A 218 9.96 -7.15 3.63
N ALA A 219 10.64 -7.18 4.77
CA ALA A 219 11.89 -7.92 4.91
C ALA A 219 11.69 -9.42 4.69
N GLU A 220 10.57 -9.98 5.16
CA GLU A 220 10.21 -11.37 4.94
C GLU A 220 9.91 -11.66 3.47
N ALA A 221 9.15 -10.80 2.81
CA ALA A 221 8.84 -10.93 1.39
C ALA A 221 10.12 -10.86 0.52
N LEU A 222 11.06 -9.98 0.86
CA LEU A 222 12.36 -9.91 0.18
C LEU A 222 13.20 -11.18 0.39
N ARG A 223 13.20 -11.78 1.60
CA ARG A 223 13.85 -13.07 1.84
C ARG A 223 13.24 -14.20 1.00
N ASN A 224 11.90 -14.22 0.91
CA ASN A 224 11.18 -15.20 0.11
C ASN A 224 11.46 -15.02 -1.38
N LEU A 225 11.54 -13.77 -1.86
CA LEU A 225 11.88 -13.43 -3.24
C LEU A 225 13.31 -13.90 -3.63
N LEU A 226 14.26 -13.75 -2.70
CA LEU A 226 15.65 -14.20 -2.88
C LEU A 226 15.76 -15.72 -2.88
N GLY A 227 14.95 -16.39 -2.08
CA GLY A 227 15.04 -17.83 -1.88
C GLY A 227 16.26 -18.26 -1.06
N TRP A 228 16.38 -19.58 -0.84
CA TRP A 228 17.38 -20.13 0.07
C TRP A 228 18.83 -19.94 -0.41
N ASP A 229 19.12 -20.22 -1.68
CA ASP A 229 20.50 -20.20 -2.22
C ASP A 229 21.09 -18.79 -2.21
N ALA A 230 20.31 -17.79 -2.63
CA ALA A 230 20.74 -16.39 -2.59
C ALA A 230 20.94 -15.91 -1.15
N MET A 231 20.05 -16.30 -0.23
CA MET A 231 20.20 -15.99 1.19
C MET A 231 21.45 -16.62 1.81
N GLN A 232 21.79 -17.86 1.46
CA GLN A 232 23.04 -18.49 1.89
C GLN A 232 24.26 -17.74 1.37
N THR A 233 24.24 -17.35 0.11
CA THR A 233 25.31 -16.54 -0.50
C THR A 233 25.47 -15.19 0.22
N ILE A 234 24.37 -14.48 0.47
CA ILE A 234 24.41 -13.22 1.22
C ILE A 234 24.95 -13.44 2.64
N ASN A 235 24.48 -14.46 3.35
CA ASN A 235 24.95 -14.73 4.72
C ASN A 235 26.43 -15.07 4.79
N ARG A 236 26.96 -15.75 3.79
CA ARG A 236 28.37 -16.12 3.69
C ARG A 236 29.26 -14.93 3.34
N LEU A 237 28.86 -14.08 2.39
CA LEU A 237 29.65 -12.96 1.90
C LEU A 237 29.46 -11.69 2.72
N ALA A 238 28.25 -11.47 3.21
CA ALA A 238 27.82 -10.30 3.97
C ALA A 238 27.01 -10.73 5.23
N PRO A 239 27.65 -11.31 6.27
CA PRO A 239 26.98 -11.70 7.50
C PRO A 239 26.23 -10.50 8.12
N PRO A 240 25.07 -10.72 8.78
CA PRO A 240 24.31 -9.61 9.35
C PRO A 240 25.01 -8.94 10.53
N ASP A 241 25.78 -9.73 11.28
CA ASP A 241 26.31 -9.31 12.57
C ASP A 241 27.76 -9.75 12.75
N PHE A 242 28.47 -9.01 13.60
CA PHE A 242 29.75 -9.37 14.16
C PHE A 242 29.59 -9.76 15.63
N THR A 243 30.06 -10.92 16.02
CA THR A 243 30.10 -11.35 17.42
C THR A 243 31.45 -11.03 18.03
N SER A 244 31.47 -10.17 19.03
CA SER A 244 32.67 -9.76 19.74
C SER A 244 33.22 -10.85 20.68
N PRO A 245 34.48 -10.78 21.09
CA PRO A 245 35.04 -11.67 22.13
C PRO A 245 34.28 -11.63 23.48
N ALA A 246 33.57 -10.52 23.77
CA ALA A 246 32.72 -10.43 24.95
C ALA A 246 31.37 -11.18 24.81
N GLY A 247 31.11 -11.83 23.66
CA GLY A 247 29.88 -12.51 23.37
C GLY A 247 28.72 -11.59 22.96
N SER A 248 28.94 -10.29 22.78
CA SER A 248 27.92 -9.37 22.28
C SER A 248 27.89 -9.36 20.74
N THR A 249 26.67 -9.32 20.21
CA THR A 249 26.40 -9.28 18.77
C THR A 249 26.13 -7.84 18.34
N HIS A 250 26.73 -7.41 17.25
CA HIS A 250 26.65 -6.07 16.72
C HIS A 250 26.34 -6.11 15.24
N ALA A 251 25.29 -5.42 14.80
CA ALA A 251 24.91 -5.32 13.40
C ALA A 251 26.03 -4.68 12.58
N ILE A 252 26.26 -5.21 11.37
CA ILE A 252 27.21 -4.65 10.41
C ILE A 252 26.46 -3.76 9.44
N ASP A 253 26.87 -2.49 9.37
CA ASP A 253 26.38 -1.51 8.41
C ASP A 253 27.19 -1.62 7.11
N TYR A 254 26.55 -2.13 6.05
CA TYR A 254 27.15 -2.28 4.73
C TYR A 254 26.98 -1.04 3.84
N ALA A 255 26.12 -0.10 4.22
CA ALA A 255 25.94 1.18 3.52
C ALA A 255 26.94 2.25 3.99
N ALA A 256 27.69 1.97 5.07
CA ALA A 256 28.63 2.92 5.63
C ALA A 256 29.73 3.30 4.64
N GLU A 257 30.03 4.60 4.58
CA GLU A 257 31.16 5.11 3.83
C GLU A 257 32.48 4.47 4.32
N GLY A 258 33.29 4.00 3.37
CA GLY A 258 34.57 3.40 3.67
C GLY A 258 34.54 1.89 3.89
N GLY A 259 33.37 1.23 3.82
CA GLY A 259 33.20 -0.24 3.88
C GLY A 259 32.42 -0.72 5.11
N PRO A 260 32.25 -2.06 5.22
CA PRO A 260 31.44 -2.66 6.27
C PRO A 260 31.86 -2.20 7.66
N ARG A 261 30.95 -1.57 8.39
CA ARG A 261 31.21 -0.90 9.66
C ARG A 261 30.44 -1.55 10.80
N VAL A 262 31.13 -1.65 11.93
CA VAL A 262 30.50 -2.07 13.18
C VAL A 262 30.78 -1.04 14.27
N GLU A 263 29.74 -0.65 15.01
CA GLU A 263 29.87 0.21 16.18
C GLU A 263 29.80 -0.63 17.45
N LEU A 264 30.80 -0.51 18.32
CA LEU A 264 30.85 -1.27 19.55
C LEU A 264 31.74 -0.61 20.59
N ARG A 265 31.50 -0.99 21.86
CA ARG A 265 32.39 -0.58 22.96
C ARG A 265 33.76 -1.21 22.80
N VAL A 266 34.83 -0.41 22.95
CA VAL A 266 36.21 -0.91 22.81
C VAL A 266 36.51 -2.12 23.69
N GLN A 267 35.90 -2.22 24.86
CA GLN A 267 36.07 -3.33 25.82
C GLN A 267 35.52 -4.68 25.32
N ALA A 268 34.61 -4.64 24.37
CA ALA A 268 34.11 -5.85 23.72
C ALA A 268 35.16 -6.56 22.88
N LEU A 269 36.23 -5.83 22.48
CA LEU A 269 37.32 -6.33 21.62
C LEU A 269 38.57 -6.76 22.39
N PHE A 270 38.60 -6.62 23.73
CA PHE A 270 39.77 -7.09 24.49
C PHE A 270 40.00 -8.59 24.23
N GLY A 271 41.24 -9.00 24.24
CA GLY A 271 41.65 -10.37 23.86
C GLY A 271 41.78 -10.62 22.35
N LEU A 272 41.42 -9.64 21.52
CA LEU A 272 41.53 -9.76 20.06
C LEU A 272 42.85 -9.15 19.56
N ALA A 273 43.80 -10.03 19.20
CA ALA A 273 45.09 -9.63 18.71
C ALA A 273 45.14 -9.44 17.17
N VAL A 274 44.11 -9.89 16.46
CA VAL A 274 43.96 -9.81 15.03
C VAL A 274 42.77 -8.95 14.63
N HIS A 275 42.93 -8.17 13.58
CA HIS A 275 41.79 -7.34 13.11
C HIS A 275 40.69 -8.23 12.53
N PRO A 276 39.41 -8.02 12.92
CA PRO A 276 38.29 -8.80 12.42
C PRO A 276 38.00 -8.53 10.93
N THR A 277 37.74 -9.60 10.20
CA THR A 277 37.43 -9.57 8.76
C THR A 277 36.12 -10.30 8.51
N ILE A 278 35.47 -9.98 7.38
CA ILE A 278 34.22 -10.62 6.96
C ILE A 278 34.35 -11.19 5.55
N GLY A 279 33.46 -12.15 5.26
CA GLY A 279 33.34 -12.80 3.97
C GLY A 279 34.60 -13.62 3.57
N GLU A 280 34.52 -14.26 2.43
CA GLU A 280 35.62 -15.09 1.90
C GLU A 280 36.87 -14.29 1.50
N ALA A 281 36.64 -13.06 1.03
CA ALA A 281 37.71 -12.12 0.67
C ALA A 281 38.45 -11.54 1.88
N ARG A 282 38.03 -11.87 3.11
CA ARG A 282 38.60 -11.38 4.37
C ARG A 282 38.69 -9.85 4.41
N VAL A 283 37.60 -9.19 4.01
CA VAL A 283 37.55 -7.70 4.04
C VAL A 283 37.60 -7.22 5.49
N PRO A 284 38.54 -6.31 5.84
CA PRO A 284 38.63 -5.79 7.20
C PRO A 284 37.42 -4.93 7.54
N LEU A 285 36.81 -5.17 8.72
CA LEU A 285 35.72 -4.35 9.25
C LEU A 285 36.21 -2.94 9.62
N VAL A 286 35.39 -1.94 9.39
CA VAL A 286 35.59 -0.61 9.97
C VAL A 286 35.07 -0.63 11.40
N LEU A 287 35.94 -0.55 12.40
CA LEU A 287 35.57 -0.56 13.81
C LEU A 287 35.35 0.88 14.29
N SER A 288 34.11 1.26 14.57
CA SER A 288 33.74 2.49 15.25
C SER A 288 33.72 2.22 16.75
N LEU A 289 34.83 2.54 17.43
CA LEU A 289 35.02 2.25 18.83
C LEU A 289 34.36 3.30 19.73
N THR A 290 33.59 2.84 20.72
CA THR A 290 32.87 3.72 21.63
C THR A 290 33.25 3.44 23.09
N SER A 291 33.04 4.48 23.91
CA SER A 291 33.17 4.39 25.37
C SER A 291 32.01 3.61 26.00
N PRO A 292 32.06 3.29 27.30
CA PRO A 292 30.94 2.67 28.01
C PRO A 292 29.62 3.44 27.93
N ALA A 293 29.67 4.74 27.69
CA ALA A 293 28.50 5.61 27.50
C ALA A 293 28.12 5.85 26.04
N GLY A 294 28.67 5.06 25.09
CA GLY A 294 28.36 5.20 23.65
C GLY A 294 29.01 6.40 22.96
N ARG A 295 29.96 7.07 23.60
CA ARG A 295 30.65 8.21 22.96
C ARG A 295 31.78 7.72 22.06
N PRO A 296 31.95 8.26 20.86
CA PRO A 296 33.01 7.88 19.93
C PRO A 296 34.39 8.05 20.59
N ILE A 297 35.26 7.08 20.38
CA ILE A 297 36.67 7.10 20.79
C ILE A 297 37.55 7.17 19.54
N GLN A 298 37.43 6.22 18.65
CA GLN A 298 38.23 6.10 17.43
C GLN A 298 37.55 5.19 16.39
N THR A 299 37.79 5.49 15.12
CA THR A 299 37.47 4.58 14.02
C THR A 299 38.75 3.98 13.48
N THR A 300 38.83 2.67 13.32
CA THR A 300 40.04 1.99 12.83
C THR A 300 39.72 0.79 11.94
N ARG A 301 40.63 0.52 11.00
CA ARG A 301 40.71 -0.72 10.20
C ARG A 301 41.94 -1.56 10.57
N ASP A 302 42.68 -1.13 11.59
CA ASP A 302 43.84 -1.81 12.12
C ASP A 302 43.75 -1.81 13.65
N LEU A 303 43.16 -2.87 14.19
CA LEU A 303 43.02 -3.05 15.63
C LEU A 303 44.36 -3.26 16.33
N PRO A 304 45.29 -4.12 15.80
CA PRO A 304 46.64 -4.25 16.37
C PRO A 304 47.40 -2.94 16.39
N GLY A 305 47.38 -2.17 15.31
CA GLY A 305 48.00 -0.85 15.27
C GLY A 305 47.39 0.16 16.27
N PHE A 306 46.07 0.08 16.48
CA PHE A 306 45.40 0.85 17.52
C PHE A 306 45.86 0.43 18.93
N TRP A 307 45.99 -0.89 19.22
CA TRP A 307 46.49 -1.39 20.50
C TRP A 307 47.96 -0.95 20.77
N ALA A 308 48.81 -1.04 19.76
CA ALA A 308 50.20 -0.66 19.88
C ALA A 308 50.46 0.86 19.95
N GLY A 309 49.57 1.63 19.31
CA GLY A 309 49.75 3.08 19.16
C GLY A 309 48.91 3.90 20.13
N SER A 310 47.72 4.32 19.69
CA SER A 310 46.90 5.33 20.42
C SER A 310 46.20 4.77 21.68
N TRP A 311 46.18 3.48 21.91
CA TRP A 311 45.52 2.86 23.05
C TRP A 311 45.99 3.40 24.39
N THR A 312 47.29 3.55 24.61
CA THR A 312 47.90 4.06 25.89
C THR A 312 47.27 5.41 26.28
N ALA A 313 47.17 6.32 25.32
CA ALA A 313 46.59 7.66 25.55
C ALA A 313 45.08 7.55 25.81
N VAL A 314 44.36 6.75 25.02
CA VAL A 314 42.93 6.48 25.18
C VAL A 314 42.63 5.85 26.55
N ALA A 315 43.40 4.80 26.95
CA ALA A 315 43.20 4.14 28.21
C ALA A 315 43.42 5.10 29.41
N LYS A 316 44.41 5.97 29.35
CA LYS A 316 44.67 6.97 30.37
C LYS A 316 43.48 7.95 30.52
N GLU A 317 42.96 8.45 29.42
CA GLU A 317 41.82 9.37 29.42
C GLU A 317 40.58 8.66 29.95
N MET A 318 40.30 7.44 29.46
CA MET A 318 39.11 6.70 29.83
C MET A 318 39.14 6.19 31.28
N ARG A 319 40.31 5.90 31.86
CA ARG A 319 40.45 5.60 33.29
C ARG A 319 39.96 6.77 34.17
N GLY A 320 40.22 8.00 33.75
CA GLY A 320 39.71 9.16 34.42
C GLY A 320 38.20 9.35 34.33
N ARG A 321 37.65 9.15 33.12
CA ARG A 321 36.20 9.33 32.85
C ARG A 321 35.35 8.18 33.32
N TYR A 322 35.84 6.92 33.18
CA TYR A 322 35.10 5.68 33.47
C TYR A 322 35.91 4.75 34.41
N PRO A 323 36.24 5.15 35.64
CA PRO A 323 37.11 4.38 36.54
C PRO A 323 36.55 3.05 36.96
N LYS A 324 35.22 2.86 36.86
CA LYS A 324 34.53 1.60 37.21
C LYS A 324 34.72 0.50 36.16
N HIS A 325 35.18 0.83 34.94
CA HIS A 325 35.42 -0.13 33.88
C HIS A 325 36.89 -0.53 33.75
N PRO A 326 37.22 -1.72 33.21
CA PRO A 326 38.59 -2.13 33.00
C PRO A 326 39.23 -1.36 31.84
N TRP A 327 40.48 -0.94 32.01
CA TRP A 327 41.35 -0.27 31.03
C TRP A 327 42.74 -0.88 31.15
N PRO A 328 42.95 -2.11 30.61
CA PRO A 328 44.24 -2.82 30.73
C PRO A 328 45.35 -2.11 29.97
N ASP A 329 46.59 -2.34 30.37
CA ASP A 329 47.76 -1.83 29.65
C ASP A 329 48.00 -2.65 28.38
N ASP A 330 47.75 -3.98 28.41
CA ASP A 330 47.71 -4.83 27.23
C ASP A 330 46.29 -5.27 26.94
N PRO A 331 45.58 -4.60 26.00
CA PRO A 331 44.24 -4.94 25.65
C PRO A 331 44.11 -6.24 24.82
N ALA A 332 45.19 -6.62 24.09
CA ALA A 332 45.22 -7.81 23.26
C ALA A 332 45.25 -9.11 24.10
N ALA A 333 45.84 -9.05 25.30
CA ALA A 333 45.90 -10.20 26.23
C ALA A 333 44.78 -10.17 27.30
N ALA A 334 44.01 -9.06 27.38
CA ALA A 334 43.00 -8.89 28.43
C ALA A 334 41.70 -9.64 28.10
N SER A 335 40.94 -10.03 29.12
CA SER A 335 39.61 -10.62 28.93
C SER A 335 38.60 -9.57 28.49
N ALA A 336 37.83 -9.88 27.45
CA ALA A 336 36.74 -9.03 26.98
C ALA A 336 35.60 -9.00 28.00
N THR A 337 35.07 -7.79 28.24
CA THR A 337 33.94 -7.62 29.13
C THR A 337 33.18 -6.32 28.86
N LEU A 338 31.87 -6.36 29.00
CA LEU A 338 31.01 -5.17 28.97
C LEU A 338 30.62 -4.71 30.39
N ARG A 339 31.07 -5.45 31.41
CA ARG A 339 30.73 -5.22 32.81
C ARG A 339 31.69 -4.22 33.46
N THR A 340 31.32 -3.74 34.67
CA THR A 340 32.21 -3.02 35.55
C THR A 340 33.13 -3.99 36.27
N LYS A 341 34.31 -3.52 36.72
CA LYS A 341 35.27 -4.30 37.55
C LYS A 341 34.62 -5.04 38.68
N LYS A 342 33.69 -4.39 39.40
CA LYS A 342 32.96 -4.99 40.56
C LYS A 342 32.01 -6.07 40.11
N ALA A 343 31.35 -5.94 38.95
CA ALA A 343 30.44 -6.95 38.43
C ALA A 343 31.19 -8.17 37.88
N ASP A 344 32.36 -7.97 37.26
CA ASP A 344 33.22 -9.07 36.80
C ASP A 344 33.80 -9.86 37.99
N ALA A 345 34.28 -9.18 39.04
CA ALA A 345 34.77 -9.86 40.24
C ALA A 345 33.67 -10.71 40.93
N ARG A 346 32.45 -10.25 40.97
CA ARG A 346 31.31 -11.05 41.47
C ARG A 346 31.02 -12.27 40.63
N ALA A 347 31.05 -12.12 39.30
CA ALA A 347 30.81 -13.23 38.38
C ALA A 347 31.93 -14.30 38.42
N ALA A 348 33.17 -13.90 38.67
CA ALA A 348 34.32 -14.80 38.82
C ALA A 348 34.30 -15.55 40.16
N GLY A 349 33.78 -14.93 41.23
CA GLY A 349 33.65 -15.56 42.56
C GLY A 349 32.43 -16.46 42.73
N SER A 350 31.54 -16.54 41.73
CA SER A 350 30.33 -17.36 41.73
C SER A 350 30.47 -18.66 40.90
N ARG A 351 31.66 -18.94 40.35
CA ARG A 351 32.04 -20.18 39.68
C ARG A 351 32.93 -21.02 40.61
#